data_f57372b1e30090a8a9a99b3ec9b2f53d
#
_entry.id   f57372b1e30090a8a9a99b3ec9b2f53d
#
_cell.length_a   1.000
_cell.length_b   1.000
_cell.length_c   1.000
_cell.angle_alpha   90.00
_cell.angle_beta   90.00
_cell.angle_gamma   90.00
#
_symmetry.space_group_name_H-M   'P 1'
#
loop_
_entity.id
_entity.type
_entity.pdbx_description
1 polymer ?
#
loop_
_entity_poly.entity_id
_entity_poly.type
_entity_poly.pdbx_seq_one_letter_code
_entity_poly.pdbx_strand_id
1 'polypeptide(L)'
;MNKSTSPTDSTSLKDPCLQELQKLLGERLSVSNSVREQHGRDESFHASAPPEAVAFVENNEEVAEIVRICVQHQKPIIPFGTGTSLEGHVAALHGGVCLDVSGMNKVLEVNENDLDCRVQAGVTRKQLNQHLRNSGLFFPIDPGADASLGGMTATRASGTKAGRYG
;
A
#
# COMPACT_ATOMS: atom_id res chain seq x y z
N MET A 1 6.99 33.59 -17.78
CA MET A 1 6.73 32.16 -17.51
C MET A 1 7.71 31.72 -16.42
N ASN A 2 7.32 31.81 -15.17
CA ASN A 2 8.14 31.48 -14.01
C ASN A 2 7.81 30.02 -13.63
N LYS A 3 8.79 29.12 -13.81
CA LYS A 3 8.72 27.76 -13.24
C LYS A 3 8.97 27.89 -11.74
N SER A 4 7.93 27.75 -10.93
CA SER A 4 8.05 27.57 -9.49
C SER A 4 8.60 26.15 -9.24
N THR A 5 9.89 26.05 -9.01
CA THR A 5 10.50 24.87 -8.38
C THR A 5 10.07 24.86 -6.92
N SER A 6 9.24 23.91 -6.53
CA SER A 6 8.93 23.63 -5.13
C SER A 6 10.22 23.30 -4.37
N PRO A 7 10.43 23.81 -3.15
CA PRO A 7 11.61 23.46 -2.37
C PRO A 7 11.51 21.99 -1.96
N THR A 8 12.34 21.15 -2.55
CA THR A 8 12.66 19.81 -2.03
C THR A 8 13.28 20.01 -0.65
N ASP A 9 12.62 19.46 0.36
CA ASP A 9 13.07 19.55 1.75
C ASP A 9 14.42 18.82 1.87
N SER A 10 15.51 19.60 1.86
CA SER A 10 16.90 19.10 1.79
C SER A 10 17.33 18.33 3.05
N THR A 11 16.49 18.25 4.07
CA THR A 11 16.79 17.60 5.34
C THR A 11 16.57 16.09 5.28
N SER A 12 15.61 15.61 4.49
CA SER A 12 15.29 14.18 4.35
C SER A 12 16.34 13.40 3.56
N LEU A 13 17.07 14.04 2.65
CA LEU A 13 18.13 13.41 1.86
C LEU A 13 19.43 13.14 2.62
N LYS A 14 19.51 13.48 3.93
CA LYS A 14 20.68 13.18 4.78
C LYS A 14 20.62 11.79 5.41
N ASP A 15 19.44 11.15 5.43
CA ASP A 15 19.27 9.81 6.00
C ASP A 15 19.84 8.76 5.03
N PRO A 16 20.82 7.94 5.46
CA PRO A 16 21.43 6.93 4.60
C PRO A 16 20.42 5.91 4.03
N CYS A 17 19.42 5.52 4.83
CA CYS A 17 18.36 4.63 4.38
C CYS A 17 17.57 5.23 3.22
N LEU A 18 17.15 6.50 3.36
CA LEU A 18 16.39 7.18 2.32
C LEU A 18 17.23 7.43 1.06
N GLN A 19 18.55 7.61 1.20
CA GLN A 19 19.46 7.71 0.06
C GLN A 19 19.56 6.40 -0.73
N GLU A 20 19.64 5.26 -0.04
CA GLU A 20 19.64 3.94 -0.69
C GLU A 20 18.31 3.64 -1.36
N LEU A 21 17.19 3.91 -0.69
CA LEU A 21 15.87 3.78 -1.27
C LEU A 21 15.64 4.70 -2.48
N GLN A 22 16.18 5.92 -2.45
CA GLN A 22 16.13 6.84 -3.59
C GLN A 22 16.90 6.31 -4.80
N LYS A 23 18.03 5.64 -4.60
CA LYS A 23 18.78 5.00 -5.70
C LYS A 23 18.01 3.83 -6.31
N LEU A 24 17.27 3.07 -5.48
CA LEU A 24 16.49 1.93 -5.92
C LEU A 24 15.23 2.37 -6.68
N LEU A 25 14.49 3.33 -6.16
CA LEU A 25 13.14 3.68 -6.62
C LEU A 25 13.06 4.94 -7.49
N GLY A 26 14.09 5.81 -7.45
CA GLY A 26 14.06 7.07 -8.17
C GLY A 26 12.86 7.94 -7.76
N GLU A 27 12.09 8.41 -8.72
CA GLU A 27 10.91 9.26 -8.49
C GLU A 27 9.77 8.57 -7.73
N ARG A 28 9.83 7.24 -7.61
CA ARG A 28 8.85 6.45 -6.82
C ARG A 28 9.10 6.44 -5.31
N LEU A 29 10.16 7.11 -4.82
CA LEU A 29 10.30 7.46 -3.41
C LEU A 29 9.88 8.92 -3.22
N SER A 30 8.83 9.16 -2.45
CA SER A 30 8.34 10.51 -2.18
C SER A 30 8.62 10.93 -0.73
N VAL A 31 9.21 12.11 -0.57
CA VAL A 31 9.40 12.79 0.71
C VAL A 31 8.51 14.04 0.82
N SER A 32 7.60 14.24 -0.13
CA SER A 32 6.66 15.36 -0.14
C SER A 32 5.75 15.33 1.07
N ASN A 33 5.59 16.45 1.76
CA ASN A 33 4.73 16.56 2.94
C ASN A 33 3.29 16.15 2.64
N SER A 34 2.72 16.57 1.51
CA SER A 34 1.34 16.23 1.13
C SER A 34 1.14 14.72 0.94
N VAL A 35 2.11 14.03 0.32
CA VAL A 35 2.06 12.59 0.13
C VAL A 35 2.22 11.86 1.47
N ARG A 36 3.16 12.29 2.31
CA ARG A 36 3.38 11.71 3.64
C ARG A 36 2.16 11.85 4.55
N GLU A 37 1.51 13.02 4.55
CA GLU A 37 0.30 13.27 5.32
C GLU A 37 -0.87 12.39 4.88
N GLN A 38 -1.03 12.15 3.57
CA GLN A 38 -2.04 11.23 3.05
C GLN A 38 -1.80 9.78 3.51
N HIS A 39 -0.54 9.36 3.61
CA HIS A 39 -0.15 8.01 4.00
C HIS A 39 0.02 7.82 5.52
N GLY A 40 -0.10 8.89 6.29
CA GLY A 40 -0.01 8.84 7.76
C GLY A 40 -1.34 8.78 8.48
N ARG A 41 -2.44 8.59 7.76
CA ARG A 41 -3.81 8.52 8.30
C ARG A 41 -4.66 7.50 7.58
N ASP A 42 -5.62 6.94 8.27
CA ASP A 42 -6.69 6.11 7.74
C ASP A 42 -8.07 6.69 8.15
N GLU A 43 -9.12 5.92 8.05
CA GLU A 43 -10.47 6.32 8.45
C GLU A 43 -10.74 6.19 9.97
N SER A 44 -9.70 5.93 10.78
CA SER A 44 -9.82 5.87 12.23
C SER A 44 -9.88 7.27 12.85
N PHE A 45 -10.19 7.32 14.16
CA PHE A 45 -10.16 8.57 14.93
C PHE A 45 -8.74 9.00 15.37
N HIS A 46 -7.74 8.17 15.12
CA HIS A 46 -6.37 8.43 15.54
C HIS A 46 -5.79 9.66 14.83
N ALA A 47 -4.94 10.39 15.55
CA ALA A 47 -4.22 11.51 14.95
C ALA A 47 -3.29 11.02 13.82
N SER A 48 -3.20 11.83 12.76
CA SER A 48 -2.26 11.55 11.67
C SER A 48 -0.82 11.49 12.19
N ALA A 49 -0.09 10.46 11.78
CA ALA A 49 1.33 10.29 12.03
C ALA A 49 2.07 9.98 10.71
N PRO A 50 2.49 11.00 9.97
CA PRO A 50 3.10 10.83 8.66
C PRO A 50 4.42 10.05 8.71
N PRO A 51 4.68 9.14 7.76
CA PRO A 51 5.98 8.47 7.62
C PRO A 51 7.07 9.45 7.18
N GLU A 52 8.33 9.04 7.27
CA GLU A 52 9.47 9.83 6.80
C GLU A 52 9.53 9.92 5.27
N ALA A 53 9.13 8.83 4.60
CA ALA A 53 9.00 8.74 3.15
C ALA A 53 7.91 7.74 2.76
N VAL A 54 7.44 7.84 1.52
CA VAL A 54 6.53 6.88 0.90
C VAL A 54 7.20 6.24 -0.31
N ALA A 55 7.32 4.92 -0.30
CA ALA A 55 7.88 4.11 -1.36
C ALA A 55 6.74 3.46 -2.16
N PHE A 56 6.55 3.86 -3.42
CA PHE A 56 5.59 3.28 -4.34
C PHE A 56 6.20 2.09 -5.04
N VAL A 57 5.69 0.88 -4.76
CA VAL A 57 6.26 -0.37 -5.26
C VAL A 57 5.40 -1.02 -6.35
N GLU A 58 6.05 -1.76 -7.26
CA GLU A 58 5.41 -2.36 -8.41
C GLU A 58 5.54 -3.90 -8.46
N ASN A 59 6.48 -4.47 -7.69
CA ASN A 59 6.74 -5.90 -7.70
C ASN A 59 7.32 -6.40 -6.36
N ASN A 60 7.36 -7.73 -6.19
CA ASN A 60 7.82 -8.39 -4.97
C ASN A 60 9.32 -8.21 -4.72
N GLU A 61 10.11 -8.13 -5.79
CA GLU A 61 11.56 -7.98 -5.74
C GLU A 61 11.92 -6.63 -5.13
N GLU A 62 11.22 -5.56 -5.50
CA GLU A 62 11.38 -4.24 -4.90
C GLU A 62 10.98 -4.25 -3.41
N VAL A 63 9.86 -4.89 -3.07
CA VAL A 63 9.44 -5.03 -1.66
C VAL A 63 10.52 -5.71 -0.84
N ALA A 64 11.07 -6.83 -1.33
CA ALA A 64 12.12 -7.58 -0.63
C ALA A 64 13.38 -6.72 -0.44
N GLU A 65 13.79 -5.95 -1.44
CA GLU A 65 14.97 -5.10 -1.36
C GLU A 65 14.76 -3.92 -0.41
N ILE A 66 13.58 -3.29 -0.43
CA ILE A 66 13.23 -2.22 0.52
C ILE A 66 13.26 -2.75 1.95
N VAL A 67 12.69 -3.94 2.19
CA VAL A 67 12.72 -4.58 3.51
C VAL A 67 14.16 -4.80 3.96
N ARG A 68 15.04 -5.31 3.09
CA ARG A 68 16.46 -5.53 3.38
C ARG A 68 17.16 -4.23 3.79
N ILE A 69 16.97 -3.15 3.02
CA ILE A 69 17.54 -1.83 3.30
C ILE A 69 17.01 -1.31 4.65
N CYS A 70 15.70 -1.33 4.86
CA CYS A 70 15.11 -0.83 6.10
C CYS A 70 15.58 -1.61 7.33
N VAL A 71 15.71 -2.94 7.25
CA VAL A 71 16.26 -3.77 8.33
C VAL A 71 17.71 -3.40 8.63
N GLN A 72 18.55 -3.21 7.60
CA GLN A 72 19.95 -2.81 7.75
C GLN A 72 20.09 -1.48 8.49
N HIS A 73 19.18 -0.53 8.26
CA HIS A 73 19.17 0.78 8.90
C HIS A 73 18.25 0.86 10.12
N GLN A 74 17.67 -0.26 10.58
CA GLN A 74 16.72 -0.31 11.70
C GLN A 74 15.52 0.65 11.53
N LYS A 75 15.06 0.80 10.28
CA LYS A 75 13.95 1.68 9.90
C LYS A 75 12.63 0.92 9.99
N PRO A 76 11.61 1.42 10.70
CA PRO A 76 10.27 0.86 10.65
C PRO A 76 9.68 0.90 9.25
N ILE A 77 8.87 -0.12 8.92
CA ILE A 77 8.12 -0.20 7.66
C ILE A 77 6.63 -0.20 7.96
N ILE A 78 5.89 0.63 7.28
CA ILE A 78 4.44 0.75 7.41
C ILE A 78 3.81 0.37 6.07
N PRO A 79 3.21 -0.83 5.92
CA PRO A 79 2.54 -1.20 4.68
C PRO A 79 1.25 -0.38 4.51
N PHE A 80 1.00 0.06 3.27
CA PHE A 80 -0.17 0.85 2.90
C PHE A 80 -0.83 0.28 1.64
N GLY A 81 -2.12 0.03 1.69
CA GLY A 81 -2.93 -0.39 0.54
C GLY A 81 -3.82 0.75 0.08
N THR A 82 -5.07 0.80 0.59
CA THR A 82 -6.06 1.85 0.24
C THR A 82 -6.36 2.81 1.40
N GLY A 83 -5.76 2.62 2.56
CA GLY A 83 -5.96 3.48 3.72
C GLY A 83 -7.37 3.45 4.32
N THR A 84 -8.15 2.41 4.02
CA THR A 84 -9.56 2.29 4.43
C THR A 84 -9.77 1.55 5.76
N SER A 85 -8.71 1.23 6.48
CA SER A 85 -8.76 0.62 7.81
C SER A 85 -9.30 1.59 8.86
N LEU A 86 -9.84 1.03 9.94
CA LEU A 86 -10.38 1.78 11.09
C LEU A 86 -9.51 1.64 12.35
N GLU A 87 -8.35 1.00 12.25
CA GLU A 87 -7.56 0.55 13.39
C GLU A 87 -6.26 1.35 13.61
N GLY A 88 -5.99 2.36 12.75
CA GLY A 88 -4.78 3.18 12.86
C GLY A 88 -3.49 2.49 12.40
N HIS A 89 -3.57 1.43 11.60
CA HIS A 89 -2.42 0.64 11.15
C HIS A 89 -1.36 1.43 10.38
N VAL A 90 -1.77 2.52 9.72
CA VAL A 90 -0.88 3.29 8.83
C VAL A 90 -0.17 4.42 9.57
N ALA A 91 -0.44 4.61 10.85
CA ALA A 91 0.19 5.66 11.65
C ALA A 91 1.67 5.34 11.91
N ALA A 92 2.58 6.18 11.44
CA ALA A 92 4.02 6.01 11.60
C ALA A 92 4.51 6.55 12.96
N LEU A 93 4.03 5.96 14.07
CA LEU A 93 4.27 6.45 15.44
C LEU A 93 5.76 6.55 15.81
N HIS A 94 6.62 5.79 15.15
CA HIS A 94 8.07 5.76 15.36
C HIS A 94 8.85 6.19 14.11
N GLY A 95 8.21 7.01 13.25
CA GLY A 95 8.77 7.33 11.93
C GLY A 95 8.78 6.12 10.99
N GLY A 96 9.73 6.09 10.05
CA GLY A 96 9.90 4.98 9.14
C GLY A 96 9.39 5.24 7.72
N VAL A 97 9.39 4.19 6.91
CA VAL A 97 9.05 4.24 5.48
C VAL A 97 7.69 3.59 5.25
N CYS A 98 6.78 4.33 4.64
CA CYS A 98 5.52 3.77 4.16
C CYS A 98 5.76 3.02 2.85
N LEU A 99 5.27 1.78 2.76
CA LEU A 99 5.37 0.93 1.58
C LEU A 99 4.00 0.88 0.91
N ASP A 100 3.79 1.71 -0.10
CA ASP A 100 2.54 1.75 -0.86
C ASP A 100 2.53 0.67 -1.93
N VAL A 101 1.64 -0.31 -1.78
CA VAL A 101 1.47 -1.44 -2.69
C VAL A 101 0.40 -1.21 -3.76
N SER A 102 -0.18 -0.03 -3.87
CA SER A 102 -1.25 0.27 -4.84
C SER A 102 -0.83 0.06 -6.30
N GLY A 103 0.47 0.22 -6.60
CA GLY A 103 1.07 -0.09 -7.90
C GLY A 103 1.11 -1.59 -8.23
N MET A 104 1.02 -2.46 -7.23
CA MET A 104 0.97 -3.92 -7.39
C MET A 104 -0.48 -4.37 -7.62
N ASN A 105 -1.06 -4.05 -8.76
CA ASN A 105 -2.50 -4.15 -9.04
C ASN A 105 -2.87 -5.11 -10.18
N LYS A 106 -2.04 -6.11 -10.46
CA LYS A 106 -2.29 -7.09 -11.53
C LYS A 106 -3.02 -8.32 -11.01
N VAL A 107 -4.06 -8.76 -11.74
CA VAL A 107 -4.60 -10.12 -11.64
C VAL A 107 -3.70 -11.01 -12.49
N LEU A 108 -3.01 -11.95 -11.83
CA LEU A 108 -1.95 -12.76 -12.45
C LEU A 108 -2.53 -14.03 -13.08
N GLU A 109 -3.49 -14.65 -12.42
CA GLU A 109 -4.07 -15.92 -12.81
C GLU A 109 -5.47 -16.07 -12.23
N VAL A 110 -6.38 -16.71 -12.97
CA VAL A 110 -7.72 -17.11 -12.52
C VAL A 110 -7.95 -18.56 -12.90
N ASN A 111 -8.18 -19.42 -11.92
CA ASN A 111 -8.48 -20.85 -12.08
C ASN A 111 -9.96 -21.08 -11.82
N GLU A 112 -10.78 -20.96 -12.88
CA GLU A 112 -12.25 -21.03 -12.76
C GLU A 112 -12.76 -22.36 -12.19
N ASN A 113 -12.09 -23.48 -12.51
CA ASN A 113 -12.46 -24.80 -12.04
C ASN A 113 -12.13 -25.03 -10.56
N ASP A 114 -11.04 -24.42 -10.08
CA ASP A 114 -10.57 -24.53 -8.70
C ASP A 114 -11.13 -23.42 -7.79
N LEU A 115 -11.82 -22.45 -8.40
CA LEU A 115 -12.41 -21.29 -7.72
C LEU A 115 -11.36 -20.45 -6.96
N ASP A 116 -10.16 -20.39 -7.49
CA ASP A 116 -9.08 -19.58 -6.93
C ASP A 116 -8.50 -18.58 -7.95
N CYS A 117 -7.71 -17.64 -7.45
CA CYS A 117 -6.97 -16.71 -8.29
C CYS A 117 -5.66 -16.26 -7.60
N ARG A 118 -4.70 -15.88 -8.42
CA ARG A 118 -3.46 -15.24 -7.97
C ARG A 118 -3.49 -13.78 -8.38
N VAL A 119 -3.34 -12.89 -7.39
CA VAL A 119 -3.36 -11.44 -7.59
C VAL A 119 -2.21 -10.77 -6.84
N GLN A 120 -1.82 -9.59 -7.29
CA GLN A 120 -0.92 -8.74 -6.50
C GLN A 120 -1.67 -8.06 -5.34
N ALA A 121 -0.94 -7.68 -4.29
CA ALA A 121 -1.51 -7.20 -3.02
C ALA A 121 -2.34 -5.92 -3.13
N GLY A 122 -2.03 -5.06 -4.10
CA GLY A 122 -2.74 -3.80 -4.35
C GLY A 122 -4.03 -3.93 -5.16
N VAL A 123 -4.34 -5.13 -5.71
CA VAL A 123 -5.60 -5.35 -6.42
C VAL A 123 -6.77 -5.12 -5.48
N THR A 124 -7.71 -4.25 -5.86
CA THR A 124 -8.91 -4.01 -5.05
C THR A 124 -10.01 -5.02 -5.34
N ARG A 125 -10.94 -5.16 -4.38
CA ARG A 125 -12.13 -6.00 -4.57
C ARG A 125 -12.90 -5.66 -5.84
N LYS A 126 -13.10 -4.37 -6.11
CA LYS A 126 -13.83 -3.93 -7.31
C LYS A 126 -13.07 -4.28 -8.58
N GLN A 127 -11.75 -4.08 -8.60
CA GLN A 127 -10.92 -4.45 -9.76
C GLN A 127 -11.00 -5.95 -10.04
N LEU A 128 -10.89 -6.81 -9.01
CA LEU A 128 -11.02 -8.25 -9.20
C LEU A 128 -12.41 -8.63 -9.72
N ASN A 129 -13.48 -8.11 -9.12
CA ASN A 129 -14.85 -8.41 -9.57
C ASN A 129 -15.12 -7.88 -10.99
N GLN A 130 -14.54 -6.76 -11.38
CA GLN A 130 -14.60 -6.27 -12.75
C GLN A 130 -13.87 -7.21 -13.73
N HIS A 131 -12.73 -7.77 -13.32
CA HIS A 131 -12.00 -8.77 -14.10
C HIS A 131 -12.81 -10.05 -14.28
N LEU A 132 -13.47 -10.51 -13.21
CA LEU A 132 -14.25 -11.76 -13.18
C LEU A 132 -15.66 -11.67 -13.83
N ARG A 133 -16.11 -10.48 -14.23
CA ARG A 133 -17.51 -10.21 -14.63
C ARG A 133 -18.09 -11.16 -15.69
N ASN A 134 -17.25 -11.73 -16.57
CA ASN A 134 -17.68 -12.60 -17.67
C ASN A 134 -17.53 -14.10 -17.35
N SER A 135 -16.93 -14.47 -16.22
CA SER A 135 -16.74 -15.86 -15.81
C SER A 135 -17.89 -16.42 -14.97
N GLY A 136 -18.82 -15.56 -14.51
CA GLY A 136 -19.85 -15.96 -13.55
C GLY A 136 -19.34 -16.05 -12.10
N LEU A 137 -18.07 -15.76 -11.87
CA LEU A 137 -17.42 -15.77 -10.56
C LEU A 137 -17.37 -14.36 -9.96
N PHE A 138 -17.21 -14.30 -8.64
CA PHE A 138 -16.98 -13.06 -7.92
C PHE A 138 -16.24 -13.30 -6.61
N PHE A 139 -15.51 -12.29 -6.13
CA PHE A 139 -14.90 -12.30 -4.81
C PHE A 139 -15.92 -11.82 -3.77
N PRO A 140 -16.31 -12.69 -2.78
CA PRO A 140 -17.49 -12.45 -1.95
C PRO A 140 -17.27 -11.47 -0.79
N ILE A 141 -16.03 -11.30 -0.31
CA ILE A 141 -15.74 -10.47 0.85
C ILE A 141 -15.96 -8.99 0.52
N ASP A 142 -16.86 -8.35 1.26
CA ASP A 142 -17.26 -6.96 1.03
C ASP A 142 -17.25 -6.17 2.35
N PRO A 143 -16.14 -5.53 2.69
CA PRO A 143 -16.03 -4.73 3.93
C PRO A 143 -16.74 -3.37 3.84
N GLY A 144 -17.40 -3.07 2.72
CA GLY A 144 -18.03 -1.79 2.44
C GLY A 144 -17.12 -0.80 1.69
N ALA A 145 -15.85 -0.73 2.03
CA ALA A 145 -14.85 0.05 1.32
C ALA A 145 -14.29 -0.72 0.10
N ASP A 146 -13.71 0.00 -0.86
CA ASP A 146 -12.95 -0.62 -1.96
C ASP A 146 -11.52 -0.92 -1.51
N ALA A 147 -11.39 -1.90 -0.61
CA ALA A 147 -10.11 -2.27 -0.01
C ALA A 147 -9.27 -3.13 -0.95
N SER A 148 -7.94 -3.04 -0.80
CA SER A 148 -6.99 -3.93 -1.47
C SER A 148 -7.01 -5.32 -0.86
N LEU A 149 -6.82 -6.35 -1.68
CA LEU A 149 -6.83 -7.75 -1.22
C LEU A 149 -5.70 -8.05 -0.23
N GLY A 150 -4.53 -7.46 -0.42
CA GLY A 150 -3.45 -7.54 0.58
C GLY A 150 -3.83 -6.92 1.92
N GLY A 151 -4.45 -5.73 1.91
CA GLY A 151 -4.96 -5.09 3.12
C GLY A 151 -6.05 -5.89 3.80
N MET A 152 -7.01 -6.42 3.03
CA MET A 152 -8.08 -7.28 3.55
C MET A 152 -7.53 -8.55 4.21
N THR A 153 -6.51 -9.17 3.60
CA THR A 153 -5.84 -10.34 4.17
C THR A 153 -5.13 -9.99 5.48
N ALA A 154 -4.38 -8.88 5.51
CA ALA A 154 -3.62 -8.44 6.68
C ALA A 154 -4.52 -8.10 7.87
N THR A 155 -5.72 -7.55 7.63
CA THR A 155 -6.69 -7.17 8.67
C THR A 155 -7.76 -8.22 8.93
N ARG A 156 -7.71 -9.39 8.26
CA ARG A 156 -8.74 -10.44 8.34
C ARG A 156 -10.14 -9.88 8.04
N ALA A 157 -10.25 -9.09 6.97
CA ALA A 157 -11.49 -8.43 6.61
C ALA A 157 -12.63 -9.42 6.42
N SER A 158 -13.79 -9.01 6.89
CA SER A 158 -15.06 -9.71 6.69
C SER A 158 -16.02 -8.79 5.92
N GLY A 159 -17.26 -9.21 5.72
CA GLY A 159 -18.21 -8.37 5.02
C GLY A 159 -19.65 -8.84 5.15
N THR A 160 -20.56 -8.06 4.57
CA THR A 160 -22.01 -8.27 4.66
C THR A 160 -22.49 -9.61 4.08
N LYS A 161 -21.68 -10.23 3.24
CA LYS A 161 -21.98 -11.52 2.59
C LYS A 161 -21.33 -12.72 3.30
N ALA A 162 -20.58 -12.51 4.37
CA ALA A 162 -19.84 -13.54 5.09
C ALA A 162 -20.74 -14.68 5.62
N GLY A 163 -21.98 -14.38 6.04
CA GLY A 163 -22.93 -15.40 6.49
C GLY A 163 -23.40 -16.38 5.41
N ARG A 164 -23.17 -16.08 4.13
CA ARG A 164 -23.55 -16.92 3.00
C ARG A 164 -22.37 -17.58 2.28
N TYR A 165 -21.25 -16.88 2.20
CA TYR A 165 -20.11 -17.31 1.39
C TYR A 165 -18.83 -17.56 2.19
N GLY A 166 -18.83 -17.34 3.51
CA GLY A 166 -17.69 -17.52 4.39
C GLY A 166 -16.86 -16.26 4.61
#